data_a84eeb2549413f330862c80a982a718e
#
_entry.id   a84eeb2549413f330862c80a982a718e
#
_cell.length_a   1.000
_cell.length_b   1.000
_cell.length_c   1.000
_cell.angle_alpha   90.00
_cell.angle_beta   90.00
_cell.angle_gamma   90.00
#
_symmetry.space_group_name_H-M   'P 1'
#
loop_
_entity.id
_entity.type
_entity.pdbx_description
1 polymer ?
#
loop_
_entity_poly.entity_id
_entity_poly.type
_entity_poly.pdbx_seq_one_letter_code
_entity_poly.pdbx_strand_id
1 'polypeptide(L)'
;MMGKNKLIIFALGGNEISPVEVDPNTGKLINQDLRSQWSRTARTCEILADFIKENQNFSYIITHGNGPQIGNILLRSEYSSKHLFTLPLDVCGADSQGALGYMLAQLSNSLSVRGIGINTAEIITQVIVDAEDPAFQNPNKFIGPPLTKEEATQIMNENEGY
;
A
#
# COMPACT_ATOMS: atom_id res chain seq x y z
N MET A 1 -15.36 4.14 -36.57
CA MET A 1 -15.83 4.64 -35.26
C MET A 1 -15.06 3.89 -34.20
N MET A 2 -14.15 4.50 -33.45
CA MET A 2 -13.54 3.87 -32.28
C MET A 2 -14.66 3.69 -31.26
N GLY A 3 -15.05 2.42 -30.98
CA GLY A 3 -15.98 2.10 -29.94
C GLY A 3 -15.43 2.66 -28.62
N LYS A 4 -16.28 3.29 -27.81
CA LYS A 4 -15.88 3.74 -26.46
C LYS A 4 -15.46 2.49 -25.68
N ASN A 5 -14.14 2.30 -25.46
CA ASN A 5 -13.67 1.24 -24.55
C ASN A 5 -14.29 1.51 -23.18
N LYS A 6 -15.01 0.52 -22.68
CA LYS A 6 -15.53 0.58 -21.31
C LYS A 6 -14.36 0.42 -20.36
N LEU A 7 -14.41 1.14 -19.23
CA LEU A 7 -13.40 1.12 -18.19
C LEU A 7 -13.89 0.28 -17.01
N ILE A 8 -13.01 -0.58 -16.51
CA ILE A 8 -13.22 -1.31 -15.24
C ILE A 8 -12.17 -0.81 -14.26
N ILE A 9 -12.60 -0.50 -13.05
CA ILE A 9 -11.71 -0.10 -11.94
C ILE A 9 -11.76 -1.20 -10.88
N PHE A 10 -10.60 -1.76 -10.57
CA PHE A 10 -10.41 -2.66 -9.43
C PHE A 10 -9.85 -1.87 -8.26
N ALA A 11 -10.56 -1.86 -7.14
CA ALA A 11 -10.10 -1.24 -5.90
C ALA A 11 -9.62 -2.32 -4.92
N LEU A 12 -8.31 -2.42 -4.73
CA LEU A 12 -7.70 -3.38 -3.82
C LEU A 12 -7.55 -2.75 -2.43
N GLY A 13 -8.20 -3.34 -1.44
CA GLY A 13 -8.03 -2.92 -0.04
C GLY A 13 -6.63 -3.24 0.47
N GLY A 14 -6.15 -2.50 1.47
CA GLY A 14 -4.84 -2.78 2.10
C GLY A 14 -4.73 -4.21 2.64
N ASN A 15 -5.82 -4.78 3.12
CA ASN A 15 -5.88 -6.16 3.63
C ASN A 15 -5.72 -7.22 2.53
N GLU A 16 -5.97 -6.91 1.27
CA GLU A 16 -5.74 -7.85 0.18
C GLU A 16 -4.24 -8.09 -0.04
N ILE A 17 -3.45 -7.04 0.12
CA ILE A 17 -2.00 -7.08 -0.09
C ILE A 17 -1.27 -7.41 1.22
N SER A 18 -1.75 -6.87 2.34
CA SER A 18 -1.12 -6.98 3.66
C SER A 18 -2.19 -7.14 4.75
N PRO A 19 -2.81 -8.31 4.86
CA PRO A 19 -3.82 -8.55 5.90
C PRO A 19 -3.19 -8.47 7.28
N VAL A 20 -3.95 -7.96 8.22
CA VAL A 20 -3.59 -8.02 9.64
C VAL A 20 -3.89 -9.46 10.11
N GLU A 21 -2.86 -10.21 10.41
CA GLU A 21 -2.98 -11.55 10.98
C GLU A 21 -2.68 -11.50 12.47
N VAL A 22 -3.46 -12.22 13.25
CA VAL A 22 -3.28 -12.35 14.69
C VAL A 22 -2.87 -13.79 14.98
N ASP A 23 -1.80 -13.98 15.72
CA ASP A 23 -1.41 -15.31 16.20
C ASP A 23 -2.51 -15.84 17.14
N PRO A 24 -3.15 -16.95 16.79
CA PRO A 24 -4.27 -17.48 17.57
C PRO A 24 -3.87 -17.96 18.96
N ASN A 25 -2.57 -18.20 19.21
CA ASN A 25 -2.08 -18.69 20.50
C ASN A 25 -1.67 -17.56 21.43
N THR A 26 -1.14 -16.46 20.87
CA THR A 26 -0.58 -15.35 21.66
C THR A 26 -1.44 -14.09 21.61
N GLY A 27 -2.39 -14.00 20.69
CA GLY A 27 -3.18 -12.79 20.44
C GLY A 27 -2.37 -11.61 19.86
N LYS A 28 -1.09 -11.83 19.54
CA LYS A 28 -0.23 -10.79 18.99
C LYS A 28 -0.38 -10.66 17.48
N LEU A 29 -0.20 -9.45 17.00
CA LEU A 29 -0.14 -9.20 15.57
C LEU A 29 1.07 -9.90 14.95
N ILE A 30 0.83 -10.68 13.90
CA ILE A 30 1.90 -11.25 13.09
C ILE A 30 2.38 -10.17 12.13
N ASN A 31 3.64 -9.76 12.31
CA ASN A 31 4.27 -8.85 11.38
C ASN A 31 4.40 -9.53 10.02
N GLN A 32 3.70 -8.99 9.03
CA GLN A 32 3.79 -9.46 7.65
C GLN A 32 5.18 -9.12 7.08
N ASP A 33 5.87 -10.13 6.61
CA ASP A 33 7.12 -9.94 5.91
C ASP A 33 6.90 -9.56 4.43
N LEU A 34 7.95 -9.09 3.80
CA LEU A 34 7.92 -8.72 2.38
C LEU A 34 7.56 -9.91 1.47
N ARG A 35 7.95 -11.13 1.86
CA ARG A 35 7.68 -12.36 1.09
C ARG A 35 6.18 -12.65 1.05
N SER A 36 5.48 -12.47 2.17
CA SER A 36 4.03 -12.62 2.25
C SER A 36 3.31 -11.63 1.34
N GLN A 37 3.74 -10.37 1.36
CA GLN A 37 3.19 -9.33 0.47
C GLN A 37 3.39 -9.69 -1.00
N TRP A 38 4.58 -10.13 -1.39
CA TRP A 38 4.86 -10.59 -2.75
C TRP A 38 3.98 -11.76 -3.17
N SER A 39 3.83 -12.78 -2.34
CA SER A 39 3.01 -13.96 -2.65
C SER A 39 1.55 -13.60 -2.81
N ARG A 40 1.02 -12.73 -1.96
CA ARG A 40 -0.38 -12.28 -2.06
C ARG A 40 -0.60 -11.43 -3.30
N THR A 41 0.28 -10.48 -3.56
CA THR A 41 0.20 -9.63 -4.75
C THR A 41 0.29 -10.48 -6.03
N ALA A 42 1.18 -11.48 -6.07
CA ALA A 42 1.26 -12.40 -7.19
C ALA A 42 -0.07 -13.16 -7.41
N ARG A 43 -0.68 -13.67 -6.33
CA ARG A 43 -2.00 -14.33 -6.42
C ARG A 43 -3.08 -13.38 -6.93
N THR A 44 -3.11 -12.15 -6.46
CA THR A 44 -4.04 -11.13 -6.94
C THR A 44 -3.83 -10.86 -8.44
N CYS A 45 -2.57 -10.76 -8.89
CA CYS A 45 -2.23 -10.59 -10.30
C CYS A 45 -2.71 -11.77 -11.16
N GLU A 46 -2.61 -13.01 -10.67
CA GLU A 46 -3.14 -14.18 -11.38
C GLU A 46 -4.65 -14.10 -11.56
N ILE A 47 -5.40 -13.78 -10.50
CA ILE A 47 -6.85 -13.62 -10.55
C ILE A 47 -7.27 -12.52 -11.53
N LEU A 48 -6.58 -11.36 -11.45
CA LEU A 48 -6.83 -10.24 -12.36
C LEU A 48 -6.52 -10.62 -13.82
N ALA A 49 -5.43 -11.35 -14.05
CA ALA A 49 -5.04 -11.79 -15.39
C ALA A 49 -6.06 -12.76 -15.99
N ASP A 50 -6.63 -13.68 -15.21
CA ASP A 50 -7.70 -14.56 -15.65
C ASP A 50 -8.96 -13.77 -16.04
N PHE A 51 -9.36 -12.81 -15.21
CA PHE A 51 -10.49 -11.94 -15.51
C PHE A 51 -10.26 -11.11 -16.78
N ILE A 52 -9.07 -10.49 -16.92
CA ILE A 52 -8.72 -9.68 -18.10
C ILE A 52 -8.70 -10.52 -19.35
N LYS A 53 -8.22 -11.77 -19.28
CA LYS A 53 -8.22 -12.71 -20.40
C LYS A 53 -9.62 -12.95 -20.98
N GLU A 54 -10.62 -13.03 -20.11
CA GLU A 54 -12.01 -13.25 -20.51
C GLU A 54 -12.71 -11.96 -20.96
N ASN A 55 -12.14 -10.79 -20.65
CA ASN A 55 -12.77 -9.48 -20.81
C ASN A 55 -11.88 -8.47 -21.55
N GLN A 56 -11.20 -8.87 -22.63
CA GLN A 56 -10.20 -8.06 -23.33
C GLN A 56 -10.72 -6.78 -24.01
N ASN A 57 -12.02 -6.57 -24.05
CA ASN A 57 -12.66 -5.40 -24.65
C ASN A 57 -12.81 -4.20 -23.68
N PHE A 58 -12.20 -4.29 -22.50
CA PHE A 58 -12.20 -3.23 -21.49
C PHE A 58 -10.81 -2.62 -21.34
N SER A 59 -10.77 -1.38 -20.85
CA SER A 59 -9.58 -0.78 -20.25
C SER A 59 -9.63 -0.98 -18.74
N TYR A 60 -8.48 -1.05 -18.09
CA TYR A 60 -8.40 -1.40 -16.68
C TYR A 60 -7.62 -0.34 -15.90
N ILE A 61 -8.12 0.01 -14.72
CA ILE A 61 -7.39 0.75 -13.69
C ILE A 61 -7.43 -0.09 -12.42
N ILE A 62 -6.29 -0.19 -11.75
CA ILE A 62 -6.18 -0.80 -10.44
C ILE A 62 -5.81 0.29 -9.45
N THR A 63 -6.59 0.45 -8.40
CA THR A 63 -6.28 1.30 -7.25
C THR A 63 -6.01 0.44 -6.03
N HIS A 64 -5.14 0.87 -5.14
CA HIS A 64 -4.80 0.11 -3.94
C HIS A 64 -4.64 1.00 -2.71
N GLY A 65 -4.90 0.44 -1.53
CA GLY A 65 -4.55 1.05 -0.26
C GLY A 65 -3.11 0.73 0.13
N ASN A 66 -2.54 1.49 1.07
CA ASN A 66 -1.13 1.39 1.49
C ASN A 66 -0.91 1.64 3.00
N GLY A 67 -1.96 1.66 3.81
CA GLY A 67 -1.88 2.03 5.23
C GLY A 67 -0.79 1.30 6.03
N PRO A 68 -0.72 -0.03 6.03
CA PRO A 68 0.33 -0.76 6.76
C PRO A 68 1.74 -0.45 6.26
N GLN A 69 1.90 -0.23 4.96
CA GLN A 69 3.20 0.06 4.35
C GLN A 69 3.72 1.43 4.74
N ILE A 70 2.88 2.46 4.74
CA ILE A 70 3.25 3.82 5.19
C ILE A 70 3.76 3.76 6.62
N GLY A 71 3.05 3.09 7.54
CA GLY A 71 3.46 2.95 8.93
C GLY A 71 4.85 2.30 9.07
N ASN A 72 5.13 1.26 8.32
CA ASN A 72 6.44 0.60 8.33
C ASN A 72 7.56 1.49 7.78
N ILE A 73 7.29 2.30 6.75
CA ILE A 73 8.28 3.24 6.19
C ILE A 73 8.56 4.35 7.20
N LEU A 74 7.52 4.92 7.80
CA LEU A 74 7.64 5.96 8.82
C LEU A 74 8.47 5.48 10.01
N LEU A 75 8.15 4.32 10.58
CA LEU A 75 8.92 3.72 11.67
C LEU A 75 10.40 3.53 11.31
N ARG A 76 10.71 3.04 10.12
CA ARG A 76 12.10 2.90 9.66
C ARG A 76 12.80 4.24 9.59
N SER A 77 12.12 5.27 9.10
CA SER A 77 12.64 6.65 9.05
C SER A 77 12.93 7.18 10.45
N GLU A 78 12.04 6.97 11.40
CA GLU A 78 12.20 7.38 12.79
C GLU A 78 13.37 6.65 13.49
N TYR A 79 13.44 5.32 13.34
CA TYR A 79 14.55 4.53 13.90
C TYR A 79 15.92 4.91 13.32
N SER A 80 15.97 5.41 12.09
CA SER A 80 17.21 5.83 11.44
C SER A 80 17.53 7.31 11.65
N SER A 81 16.70 8.07 12.35
CA SER A 81 16.80 9.54 12.49
C SER A 81 18.13 10.05 13.07
N LYS A 82 18.83 9.22 13.85
CA LYS A 82 20.17 9.54 14.37
C LYS A 82 21.28 9.51 13.32
N HIS A 83 21.02 8.93 12.16
CA HIS A 83 22.02 8.70 11.11
C HIS A 83 21.59 9.26 9.76
N LEU A 84 20.29 9.36 9.51
CA LEU A 84 19.70 9.80 8.25
C LEU A 84 18.62 10.86 8.52
N PHE A 85 18.30 11.65 7.50
CA PHE A 85 17.15 12.56 7.60
C PHE A 85 15.83 11.75 7.68
N THR A 86 14.88 12.27 8.42
CA THR A 86 13.54 11.70 8.51
C THR A 86 12.74 12.03 7.25
N LEU A 87 11.88 11.08 6.85
CA LEU A 87 10.98 11.27 5.72
C LEU A 87 9.67 11.89 6.18
N PRO A 88 9.18 12.93 5.51
CA PRO A 88 7.83 13.42 5.75
C PRO A 88 6.79 12.40 5.29
N LEU A 89 5.60 12.47 5.87
CA LEU A 89 4.55 11.46 5.69
C LEU A 89 4.09 11.29 4.23
N ASP A 90 4.03 12.36 3.48
CA ASP A 90 3.66 12.34 2.07
C ASP A 90 4.71 11.59 1.22
N VAL A 91 5.99 11.72 1.54
CA VAL A 91 7.08 10.95 0.91
C VAL A 91 6.99 9.47 1.28
N CYS A 92 6.71 9.14 2.55
CA CYS A 92 6.43 7.76 2.95
C CYS A 92 5.24 7.18 2.16
N GLY A 93 4.24 8.02 1.86
CA GLY A 93 3.12 7.70 0.99
C GLY A 93 3.57 7.35 -0.42
N ALA A 94 4.40 8.19 -1.03
CA ALA A 94 4.94 7.98 -2.38
C ALA A 94 5.81 6.71 -2.47
N ASP A 95 6.68 6.49 -1.49
CA ASP A 95 7.50 5.27 -1.40
C ASP A 95 6.63 4.02 -1.34
N SER A 96 5.55 4.06 -0.56
CA SER A 96 4.61 2.93 -0.46
C SER A 96 3.84 2.69 -1.75
N GLN A 97 3.46 3.76 -2.49
CA GLN A 97 2.83 3.64 -3.80
C GLN A 97 3.79 2.93 -4.78
N GLY A 98 5.02 3.40 -4.87
CA GLY A 98 6.03 2.81 -5.75
C GLY A 98 6.32 1.34 -5.40
N ALA A 99 6.45 1.00 -4.13
CA ALA A 99 6.71 -0.38 -3.71
C ALA A 99 5.56 -1.33 -4.06
N LEU A 100 4.32 -0.91 -3.83
CA LEU A 100 3.13 -1.71 -4.15
C LEU A 100 2.90 -1.80 -5.65
N GLY A 101 3.05 -0.69 -6.37
CA GLY A 101 2.95 -0.67 -7.83
C GLY A 101 3.99 -1.58 -8.49
N TYR A 102 5.22 -1.58 -7.98
CA TYR A 102 6.26 -2.49 -8.42
C TYR A 102 5.87 -3.97 -8.23
N MET A 103 5.24 -4.30 -7.09
CA MET A 103 4.72 -5.65 -6.87
C MET A 103 3.55 -5.97 -7.80
N LEU A 104 2.63 -5.04 -8.03
CA LEU A 104 1.48 -5.20 -8.91
C LEU A 104 1.87 -5.26 -10.39
N ALA A 105 3.04 -4.73 -10.76
CA ALA A 105 3.57 -4.84 -12.13
C ALA A 105 3.79 -6.29 -12.58
N GLN A 106 3.82 -7.27 -11.65
CA GLN A 106 3.80 -8.71 -11.97
C GLN A 106 2.59 -9.10 -12.83
N LEU A 107 1.52 -8.31 -12.82
CA LEU A 107 0.36 -8.51 -13.69
C LEU A 107 0.75 -8.56 -15.17
N SER A 108 1.71 -7.75 -15.62
CA SER A 108 2.20 -7.81 -17.01
C SER A 108 2.74 -9.20 -17.37
N ASN A 109 3.50 -9.82 -16.45
CA ASN A 109 4.01 -11.17 -16.66
C ASN A 109 2.88 -12.20 -16.65
N SER A 110 1.94 -12.11 -15.72
CA SER A 110 0.78 -13.00 -15.62
C SER A 110 -0.11 -12.94 -16.88
N LEU A 111 -0.27 -11.75 -17.47
CA LEU A 111 -0.96 -11.56 -18.73
C LEU A 111 -0.18 -12.17 -19.92
N SER A 112 1.14 -11.93 -19.97
CA SER A 112 2.01 -12.45 -21.01
C SER A 112 1.98 -13.98 -21.08
N VAL A 113 2.04 -14.66 -19.94
CA VAL A 113 1.92 -16.14 -19.85
C VAL A 113 0.58 -16.64 -20.40
N ARG A 114 -0.45 -15.81 -20.36
CA ARG A 114 -1.79 -16.11 -20.93
C ARG A 114 -1.94 -15.72 -22.41
N GLY A 115 -0.85 -15.24 -23.04
CA GLY A 115 -0.84 -14.81 -24.43
C GLY A 115 -1.44 -13.41 -24.65
N ILE A 116 -1.52 -12.60 -23.59
CA ILE A 116 -2.07 -11.24 -23.65
C ILE A 116 -0.92 -10.24 -23.58
N GLY A 117 -0.67 -9.51 -24.66
CA GLY A 117 0.41 -8.54 -24.79
C GLY A 117 0.05 -7.16 -24.24
N ILE A 118 -0.41 -7.08 -22.98
CA ILE A 118 -0.72 -5.82 -22.28
C ILE A 118 0.33 -5.59 -21.21
N ASN A 119 0.91 -4.40 -21.19
CA ASN A 119 1.80 -3.95 -20.13
C ASN A 119 1.04 -3.13 -19.11
N THR A 120 1.46 -3.23 -17.86
CA THR A 120 1.00 -2.37 -16.75
C THR A 120 1.98 -1.22 -16.54
N ALA A 121 1.48 -0.11 -16.04
CA ALA A 121 2.29 1.01 -15.60
C ALA A 121 1.76 1.50 -14.25
N GLU A 122 2.67 1.86 -13.35
CA GLU A 122 2.36 2.49 -12.08
C GLU A 122 2.33 4.01 -12.25
N ILE A 123 1.34 4.63 -11.64
CA ILE A 123 1.21 6.09 -11.61
C ILE A 123 1.22 6.52 -10.15
N ILE A 124 2.32 7.14 -9.71
CA ILE A 124 2.40 7.76 -8.40
C ILE A 124 1.61 9.06 -8.44
N THR A 125 0.74 9.25 -7.46
CA THR A 125 -0.20 10.37 -7.41
C THR A 125 0.10 11.30 -6.24
N GLN A 126 -0.10 12.60 -6.45
CA GLN A 126 -0.17 13.59 -5.39
C GLN A 126 -1.62 14.02 -5.20
N VAL A 127 -2.03 14.22 -3.95
CA VAL A 127 -3.37 14.70 -3.59
C VAL A 127 -3.24 16.15 -3.12
N ILE A 128 -3.93 17.06 -3.82
CA ILE A 128 -4.04 18.45 -3.38
C ILE A 128 -5.09 18.50 -2.27
N VAL A 129 -4.71 19.08 -1.13
CA VAL A 129 -5.58 19.24 0.04
C VAL A 129 -5.78 20.72 0.34
N ASP A 130 -6.87 21.05 1.02
CA ASP A 130 -7.11 22.40 1.52
C ASP A 130 -6.25 22.65 2.76
N ALA A 131 -5.47 23.73 2.76
CA ALA A 131 -4.64 24.09 3.91
C ALA A 131 -5.44 24.38 5.19
N GLU A 132 -6.71 24.78 5.05
CA GLU A 132 -7.64 25.05 6.14
C GLU A 132 -8.46 23.82 6.56
N ASP A 133 -8.14 22.62 6.03
CA ASP A 133 -8.86 21.39 6.41
C ASP A 133 -8.73 21.15 7.93
N PRO A 134 -9.85 21.02 8.64
CA PRO A 134 -9.85 20.83 10.10
C PRO A 134 -9.13 19.55 10.53
N ALA A 135 -8.88 18.60 9.64
CA ALA A 135 -8.09 17.40 9.93
C ALA A 135 -6.62 17.71 10.28
N PHE A 136 -6.07 18.87 9.86
CA PHE A 136 -4.75 19.31 10.31
C PHE A 136 -4.72 19.71 11.78
N GLN A 137 -5.85 20.21 12.29
CA GLN A 137 -6.00 20.61 13.70
C GLN A 137 -6.38 19.40 14.58
N ASN A 138 -7.07 18.42 14.01
CA ASN A 138 -7.67 17.33 14.73
C ASN A 138 -7.56 16.02 13.95
N PRO A 139 -6.33 15.49 13.75
CA PRO A 139 -6.09 14.27 13.00
C PRO A 139 -6.72 13.08 13.73
N ASN A 140 -7.52 12.26 13.03
CA ASN A 140 -8.25 11.14 13.61
C ASN A 140 -7.87 9.78 13.00
N LYS A 141 -7.01 9.75 11.98
CA LYS A 141 -6.53 8.52 11.37
C LYS A 141 -5.13 8.20 11.88
N PHE A 142 -5.01 7.15 12.68
CA PHE A 142 -3.71 6.67 13.14
C PHE A 142 -2.92 6.00 12.01
N ILE A 143 -1.60 6.04 12.11
CA ILE A 143 -0.65 5.45 11.16
C ILE A 143 0.28 4.54 11.96
N GLY A 144 0.53 3.35 11.40
CA GLY A 144 1.37 2.34 12.06
C GLY A 144 0.58 1.35 12.93
N PRO A 145 1.27 0.44 13.60
CA PRO A 145 0.66 -0.53 14.49
C PRO A 145 0.13 0.14 15.76
N PRO A 146 -0.94 -0.42 16.36
CA PRO A 146 -1.36 0.04 17.67
C PRO A 146 -0.27 -0.26 18.71
N LEU A 147 -0.03 0.71 19.58
CA LEU A 147 0.92 0.61 20.68
C LEU A 147 0.19 0.38 22.00
N THR A 148 0.81 -0.33 22.93
CA THR A 148 0.36 -0.33 24.31
C THR A 148 0.63 1.04 24.95
N LYS A 149 -0.03 1.32 26.07
CA LYS A 149 0.18 2.59 26.79
C LYS A 149 1.63 2.74 27.26
N GLU A 150 2.24 1.64 27.66
CA GLU A 150 3.63 1.58 28.10
C GLU A 150 4.59 1.91 26.95
N GLU A 151 4.41 1.27 25.79
CA GLU A 151 5.22 1.52 24.58
C GLU A 151 5.05 2.96 24.09
N ALA A 152 3.83 3.47 24.05
CA ALA A 152 3.56 4.85 23.66
C ALA A 152 4.25 5.84 24.60
N THR A 153 4.17 5.61 25.92
CA THR A 153 4.82 6.47 26.94
C THR A 153 6.34 6.45 26.79
N GLN A 154 6.92 5.28 26.54
CA GLN A 154 8.35 5.15 26.32
C GLN A 154 8.81 5.95 25.08
N ILE A 155 8.12 5.81 23.95
CA ILE A 155 8.41 6.54 22.72
C ILE A 155 8.29 8.05 22.92
N MET A 156 7.24 8.50 23.59
CA MET A 156 7.07 9.93 23.92
C MET A 156 8.21 10.48 24.78
N ASN A 157 8.75 9.69 25.71
CA ASN A 157 9.86 10.11 26.56
C ASN A 157 11.21 10.12 25.84
N GLU A 158 11.37 9.25 24.83
CA GLU A 158 12.62 9.12 24.07
C GLU A 158 12.71 10.09 22.89
N ASN A 159 11.59 10.64 22.44
CA ASN A 159 11.51 11.54 21.29
C ASN A 159 10.80 12.84 21.68
N GLU A 160 11.55 13.92 21.77
CA GLU A 160 10.99 15.27 21.94
C GLU A 160 10.17 15.62 20.68
N GLY A 161 8.86 15.62 20.77
CA GLY A 161 7.97 16.02 19.66
C GLY A 161 6.87 15.03 19.30
N TYR A 162 6.70 13.96 20.08
CA TYR A 162 5.53 13.09 20.01
C TYR A 162 4.40 13.51 20.95
#